data_b42242554b8b08af4585338f74d82c5d
#
_entry.id   b42242554b8b08af4585338f74d82c5d
#
_cell.length_a   1.000
_cell.length_b   1.000
_cell.length_c   1.000
_cell.angle_alpha   90.00
_cell.angle_beta   90.00
_cell.angle_gamma   90.00
#
_symmetry.space_group_name_H-M   'P 1'
#
loop_
_entity.id
_entity.type
_entity.pdbx_description
1 polymer ?
#
loop_
_entity_poly.entity_id
_entity_poly.type
_entity_poly.pdbx_seq_one_letter_code
_entity_poly.pdbx_strand_id
1 'polypeptide(L)'
;MEVTDTIQSRVTLEMNLELINEFAREEVELALQQMHPTKAPGPDGMSALFFQKYWDVVGNDISSMILNVLNSNMSLAEINKTNITLIPKTKCPSRMSEFRPISLCNVIYKLVSKVLANRLKKILPILYLRIKVHFCLEGLFLTMCLSLLN
;
A
#
# COMPACT_ATOMS: atom_id res chain seq x y z
N MET A 1 16.41 30.48 -7.82
CA MET A 1 15.21 30.43 -6.95
C MET A 1 14.52 29.13 -7.28
N GLU A 2 14.66 28.13 -6.44
CA GLU A 2 14.01 26.85 -6.66
C GLU A 2 12.51 26.97 -6.37
N VAL A 3 11.69 26.34 -7.19
CA VAL A 3 10.21 26.36 -7.04
C VAL A 3 9.77 25.86 -5.67
N THR A 4 10.61 25.07 -5.01
CA THR A 4 10.41 24.53 -3.66
C THR A 4 10.43 25.59 -2.56
N ASP A 5 11.11 26.73 -2.74
CA ASP A 5 11.23 27.80 -1.76
C ASP A 5 9.92 28.61 -1.57
N THR A 6 8.99 28.46 -2.52
CA THR A 6 7.69 29.16 -2.50
C THR A 6 6.58 28.36 -1.78
N ILE A 7 6.83 27.08 -1.48
CA ILE A 7 5.83 26.21 -0.83
C ILE A 7 6.12 26.15 0.67
N GLN A 8 5.27 26.75 1.48
CA GLN A 8 5.36 26.61 2.92
C GLN A 8 5.20 25.16 3.36
N SER A 9 6.07 24.68 4.26
CA SER A 9 5.93 23.36 4.88
C SER A 9 4.57 23.27 5.60
N ARG A 10 3.78 22.24 5.22
CA ARG A 10 2.44 22.02 5.77
C ARG A 10 2.38 20.85 6.74
N VAL A 11 3.41 20.04 6.75
CA VAL A 11 3.57 18.94 7.70
C VAL A 11 4.05 19.54 9.00
N THR A 12 3.25 19.43 10.05
CA THR A 12 3.64 19.89 11.40
C THR A 12 4.63 18.91 12.03
N LEU A 13 5.33 19.37 13.07
CA LEU A 13 6.23 18.50 13.81
C LEU A 13 5.48 17.30 14.43
N GLU A 14 4.27 17.52 14.94
CA GLU A 14 3.43 16.44 15.50
C GLU A 14 3.04 15.40 14.45
N MET A 15 2.61 15.84 13.26
CA MET A 15 2.32 14.94 12.14
C MET A 15 3.54 14.11 11.75
N ASN A 16 4.72 14.74 11.71
CA ASN A 16 5.95 14.05 11.38
C ASN A 16 6.32 13.02 12.46
N LEU A 17 6.21 13.37 13.73
CA LEU A 17 6.45 12.45 14.85
C LEU A 17 5.50 11.24 14.79
N GLU A 18 4.21 11.46 14.47
CA GLU A 18 3.25 10.38 14.31
C GLU A 18 3.61 9.44 13.14
N LEU A 19 4.13 9.98 12.04
CA LEU A 19 4.53 9.18 10.87
C LEU A 19 5.78 8.34 11.13
N ILE A 20 6.78 8.88 11.84
CA ILE A 20 8.08 8.21 12.09
C ILE A 20 8.07 7.35 13.35
N ASN A 21 6.99 7.35 14.11
CA ASN A 21 6.88 6.49 15.29
C ASN A 21 7.03 5.01 14.92
N GLU A 22 7.59 4.19 15.81
CA GLU A 22 7.73 2.75 15.56
C GLU A 22 6.38 2.12 15.23
N PHE A 23 6.41 1.19 14.27
CA PHE A 23 5.22 0.43 13.89
C PHE A 23 4.95 -0.67 14.90
N ALA A 24 3.67 -0.86 15.24
CA ALA A 24 3.21 -1.84 16.20
C ALA A 24 2.48 -3.00 15.52
N ARG A 25 2.41 -4.15 16.21
CA ARG A 25 1.73 -5.35 15.74
C ARG A 25 0.25 -5.10 15.43
N GLU A 26 -0.40 -4.29 16.26
CA GLU A 26 -1.82 -3.95 16.13
C GLU A 26 -2.12 -3.26 14.79
N GLU A 27 -1.17 -2.49 14.26
CA GLU A 27 -1.31 -1.85 12.94
C GLU A 27 -1.28 -2.88 11.82
N VAL A 28 -0.48 -3.94 11.96
CA VAL A 28 -0.42 -5.05 11.00
C VAL A 28 -1.72 -5.85 11.02
N GLU A 29 -2.23 -6.17 12.21
CA GLU A 29 -3.50 -6.88 12.39
C GLU A 29 -4.67 -6.09 11.81
N LEU A 30 -4.74 -4.80 12.12
CA LEU A 30 -5.76 -3.91 11.57
C LEU A 30 -5.70 -3.84 10.04
N ALA A 31 -4.48 -3.75 9.48
CA ALA A 31 -4.29 -3.74 8.04
C ALA A 31 -4.78 -5.04 7.39
N LEU A 32 -4.52 -6.20 8.01
CA LEU A 32 -4.99 -7.50 7.52
C LEU A 32 -6.52 -7.61 7.57
N GLN A 33 -7.15 -7.17 8.65
CA GLN A 33 -8.62 -7.19 8.79
C GLN A 33 -9.32 -6.30 7.75
N GLN A 34 -8.68 -5.20 7.35
CA GLN A 34 -9.20 -4.30 6.31
C GLN A 34 -9.02 -4.85 4.89
N MET A 35 -8.29 -5.95 4.70
CA MET A 35 -8.11 -6.54 3.37
C MET A 35 -9.32 -7.40 3.00
N HIS A 36 -9.78 -7.25 1.75
CA HIS A 36 -10.84 -8.11 1.25
C HIS A 36 -10.32 -9.56 1.11
N PRO A 37 -11.00 -10.57 1.70
CA PRO A 37 -10.48 -11.93 1.80
C PRO A 37 -10.25 -12.62 0.45
N THR A 38 -11.09 -12.33 -0.55
CA THR A 38 -11.10 -13.01 -1.85
C THR A 38 -10.35 -12.25 -2.96
N LYS A 39 -9.59 -11.19 -2.63
CA LYS A 39 -8.72 -10.54 -3.63
C LYS A 39 -7.67 -11.52 -4.15
N ALA A 40 -7.37 -11.39 -5.46
CA ALA A 40 -6.41 -12.25 -6.14
C ALA A 40 -5.08 -12.34 -5.39
N PRO A 41 -4.55 -13.55 -5.18
CA PRO A 41 -3.25 -13.76 -4.54
C PRO A 41 -2.10 -13.29 -5.42
N GLY A 42 -0.91 -13.22 -4.84
CA GLY A 42 0.34 -13.00 -5.57
C GLY A 42 0.92 -14.30 -6.13
N PRO A 43 2.21 -14.28 -6.52
CA PRO A 43 2.93 -15.47 -7.01
C PRO A 43 2.98 -16.63 -6.02
N ASP A 44 2.86 -16.37 -4.72
CA ASP A 44 2.82 -17.37 -3.65
C ASP A 44 1.49 -18.15 -3.57
N GLY A 45 0.45 -17.70 -4.28
CA GLY A 45 -0.86 -18.32 -4.27
C GLY A 45 -1.66 -18.10 -2.99
N MET A 46 -1.13 -17.37 -2.00
CA MET A 46 -1.78 -17.17 -0.72
C MET A 46 -2.71 -15.95 -0.74
N SER A 47 -3.98 -16.15 -0.41
CA SER A 47 -4.99 -15.07 -0.30
C SER A 47 -4.99 -14.41 1.07
N ALA A 48 -5.57 -13.21 1.18
CA ALA A 48 -5.78 -12.57 2.47
C ALA A 48 -6.62 -13.43 3.43
N LEU A 49 -7.59 -14.18 2.90
CA LEU A 49 -8.40 -15.12 3.68
C LEU A 49 -7.56 -16.18 4.42
N PHE A 50 -6.49 -16.69 3.78
CA PHE A 50 -5.59 -17.62 4.44
C PHE A 50 -4.97 -17.01 5.69
N PHE A 51 -4.39 -15.82 5.59
CA PHE A 51 -3.78 -15.14 6.72
C PHE A 51 -4.79 -14.75 7.79
N GLN A 52 -5.98 -14.29 7.40
CA GLN A 52 -7.05 -13.95 8.35
C GLN A 52 -7.52 -15.18 9.14
N LYS A 53 -7.67 -16.34 8.47
CA LYS A 53 -8.17 -17.56 9.09
C LYS A 53 -7.15 -18.24 10.01
N TYR A 54 -5.87 -18.18 9.64
CA TYR A 54 -4.79 -18.86 10.37
C TYR A 54 -3.88 -17.89 11.11
N TRP A 55 -4.40 -16.71 11.46
CA TRP A 55 -3.62 -15.66 12.12
C TRP A 55 -3.03 -16.11 13.46
N ASP A 56 -3.75 -16.93 14.21
CA ASP A 56 -3.28 -17.49 15.49
C ASP A 56 -2.00 -18.34 15.33
N VAL A 57 -1.80 -18.94 14.17
CA VAL A 57 -0.65 -19.78 13.87
C VAL A 57 0.50 -18.98 13.25
N VAL A 58 0.21 -18.20 12.19
CA VAL A 58 1.24 -17.52 11.40
C VAL A 58 1.46 -16.05 11.78
N GLY A 59 0.57 -15.48 12.57
CA GLY A 59 0.54 -14.03 12.83
C GLY A 59 1.79 -13.50 13.53
N ASN A 60 2.43 -14.28 14.41
CA ASN A 60 3.66 -13.88 15.09
C ASN A 60 4.81 -13.71 14.08
N ASP A 61 5.01 -14.69 13.21
CA ASP A 61 6.10 -14.69 12.24
C ASP A 61 5.89 -13.59 11.19
N ILE A 62 4.67 -13.46 10.69
CA ILE A 62 4.30 -12.44 9.71
C ILE A 62 4.43 -11.03 10.29
N SER A 63 3.94 -10.80 11.52
CA SER A 63 4.07 -9.50 12.18
C SER A 63 5.54 -9.14 12.40
N SER A 64 6.34 -10.08 12.92
CA SER A 64 7.77 -9.85 13.13
C SER A 64 8.50 -9.53 11.83
N MET A 65 8.20 -10.24 10.74
CA MET A 65 8.76 -9.97 9.41
C MET A 65 8.39 -8.56 8.92
N ILE A 66 7.12 -8.18 9.02
CA ILE A 66 6.63 -6.87 8.56
C ILE A 66 7.24 -5.75 9.41
N LEU A 67 7.28 -5.91 10.73
CA LEU A 67 7.87 -4.92 11.64
C LEU A 67 9.37 -4.75 11.40
N ASN A 68 10.11 -5.83 11.12
CA ASN A 68 11.51 -5.75 10.74
C ASN A 68 11.72 -4.96 9.44
N VAL A 69 10.83 -5.12 8.47
CA VAL A 69 10.86 -4.32 7.23
C VAL A 69 10.57 -2.84 7.51
N LEU A 70 9.56 -2.55 8.32
CA LEU A 70 9.09 -1.19 8.58
C LEU A 70 10.01 -0.41 9.54
N ASN A 71 10.52 -1.06 10.58
CA ASN A 71 11.32 -0.41 11.64
C ASN A 71 12.83 -0.53 11.41
N SER A 72 13.31 -1.58 10.70
CA SER A 72 14.74 -1.89 10.55
C SER A 72 15.27 -1.76 9.12
N ASN A 73 14.49 -1.21 8.19
CA ASN A 73 14.87 -1.06 6.78
C ASN A 73 15.34 -2.37 6.09
N MET A 74 14.79 -3.52 6.48
CA MET A 74 15.05 -4.77 5.77
C MET A 74 14.59 -4.68 4.31
N SER A 75 15.37 -5.30 3.43
CA SER A 75 15.03 -5.32 2.00
C SER A 75 13.72 -6.05 1.72
N LEU A 76 12.85 -5.42 0.93
CA LEU A 76 11.61 -6.01 0.40
C LEU A 76 11.82 -6.91 -0.82
N ALA A 77 13.06 -7.05 -1.32
CA ALA A 77 13.35 -7.69 -2.61
C ALA A 77 12.76 -9.11 -2.72
N GLU A 78 12.81 -9.90 -1.66
CA GLU A 78 12.29 -11.27 -1.65
C GLU A 78 10.76 -11.35 -1.76
N ILE A 79 10.05 -10.41 -1.15
CA ILE A 79 8.58 -10.39 -1.12
C ILE A 79 7.96 -9.50 -2.21
N ASN A 80 8.79 -8.73 -2.91
CA ASN A 80 8.36 -7.82 -3.99
C ASN A 80 8.32 -8.52 -5.37
N LYS A 81 8.10 -9.83 -5.39
CA LYS A 81 7.85 -10.57 -6.64
C LYS A 81 6.40 -10.39 -7.04
N THR A 82 6.17 -10.02 -8.30
CA THR A 82 4.85 -9.65 -8.79
C THR A 82 4.58 -10.27 -10.16
N ASN A 83 3.45 -10.94 -10.32
CA ASN A 83 2.96 -11.38 -11.62
C ASN A 83 2.12 -10.27 -12.25
N ILE A 84 2.36 -10.00 -13.53
CA ILE A 84 1.53 -9.07 -14.31
C ILE A 84 0.50 -9.87 -15.10
N THR A 85 -0.78 -9.60 -14.83
CA THR A 85 -1.91 -10.20 -15.55
C THR A 85 -2.56 -9.17 -16.44
N LEU A 86 -2.84 -9.53 -17.68
CA LEU A 86 -3.50 -8.66 -18.64
C LEU A 86 -5.01 -8.93 -18.63
N ILE A 87 -5.79 -7.92 -18.24
CA ILE A 87 -7.26 -8.00 -18.24
C ILE A 87 -7.80 -7.24 -19.46
N PRO A 88 -8.63 -7.87 -20.31
CA PRO A 88 -9.19 -7.21 -21.47
C PRO A 88 -10.15 -6.08 -21.05
N LYS A 89 -10.08 -4.93 -21.74
CA LYS A 89 -11.00 -3.80 -21.60
C LYS A 89 -12.27 -3.98 -22.43
N THR A 90 -12.16 -4.78 -23.48
CA THR A 90 -13.23 -5.06 -24.45
C THR A 90 -13.46 -6.57 -24.58
N LYS A 91 -14.61 -6.98 -25.15
CA LYS A 91 -14.95 -8.41 -25.32
C LYS A 91 -14.00 -9.16 -26.27
N CYS A 92 -13.47 -8.47 -27.29
CA CYS A 92 -12.58 -9.05 -28.29
C CYS A 92 -11.36 -8.13 -28.49
N PRO A 93 -10.37 -8.15 -27.58
CA PRO A 93 -9.19 -7.30 -27.70
C PRO A 93 -8.29 -7.80 -28.82
N SER A 94 -7.88 -6.90 -29.72
CA SER A 94 -6.96 -7.17 -30.81
C SER A 94 -5.61 -6.48 -30.66
N ARG A 95 -5.52 -5.45 -29.78
CA ARG A 95 -4.32 -4.65 -29.56
C ARG A 95 -3.94 -4.63 -28.08
N MET A 96 -2.64 -4.50 -27.77
CA MET A 96 -2.14 -4.41 -26.40
C MET A 96 -2.74 -3.25 -25.60
N SER A 97 -3.06 -2.13 -26.25
CA SER A 97 -3.74 -0.98 -25.62
C SER A 97 -5.14 -1.29 -25.07
N GLU A 98 -5.74 -2.39 -25.52
CA GLU A 98 -7.07 -2.87 -25.09
C GLU A 98 -7.00 -3.77 -23.85
N PHE A 99 -5.83 -3.98 -23.29
CA PHE A 99 -5.63 -4.69 -22.03
C PHE A 99 -5.25 -3.71 -20.91
N ARG A 100 -5.60 -4.08 -19.68
CA ARG A 100 -5.12 -3.44 -18.45
C ARG A 100 -4.08 -4.35 -17.81
N PRO A 101 -2.83 -3.94 -17.66
CA PRO A 101 -1.88 -4.68 -16.84
C PRO A 101 -2.26 -4.50 -15.37
N ILE A 102 -2.43 -5.62 -14.67
CA ILE A 102 -2.69 -5.63 -13.22
C ILE A 102 -1.57 -6.39 -12.54
N SER A 103 -0.97 -5.79 -11.53
CA SER A 103 0.08 -6.37 -10.73
C SER A 103 -0.52 -7.20 -9.59
N LEU A 104 -0.18 -8.48 -9.56
CA LEU A 104 -0.57 -9.42 -8.51
C LEU A 104 0.59 -9.61 -7.55
N CYS A 105 0.63 -8.78 -6.50
CA CYS A 105 1.65 -8.86 -5.44
C CYS A 105 1.22 -9.84 -4.33
N ASN A 106 2.19 -10.35 -3.58
CA ASN A 106 1.96 -11.15 -2.39
C ASN A 106 1.20 -10.35 -1.31
N VAL A 107 0.43 -11.05 -0.48
CA VAL A 107 -0.36 -10.43 0.61
C VAL A 107 0.56 -9.74 1.61
N ILE A 108 1.72 -10.30 1.92
CA ILE A 108 2.69 -9.70 2.85
C ILE A 108 3.15 -8.32 2.33
N TYR A 109 3.46 -8.19 1.04
CA TYR A 109 3.79 -6.90 0.43
C TYR A 109 2.63 -5.90 0.52
N LYS A 110 1.41 -6.38 0.26
CA LYS A 110 0.18 -5.56 0.39
C LYS A 110 -0.03 -5.10 1.83
N LEU A 111 0.30 -5.94 2.84
CA LEU A 111 0.20 -5.58 4.25
C LEU A 111 1.17 -4.46 4.61
N VAL A 112 2.45 -4.56 4.22
CA VAL A 112 3.43 -3.47 4.42
C VAL A 112 2.90 -2.15 3.85
N SER A 113 2.46 -2.18 2.59
CA SER A 113 1.90 -1.00 1.92
C SER A 113 0.63 -0.47 2.60
N LYS A 114 -0.22 -1.36 3.11
CA LYS A 114 -1.48 -1.00 3.78
C LYS A 114 -1.24 -0.35 5.14
N VAL A 115 -0.27 -0.83 5.92
CA VAL A 115 0.13 -0.23 7.19
C VAL A 115 0.61 1.20 6.97
N LEU A 116 1.51 1.41 5.99
CA LEU A 116 1.98 2.75 5.61
C LEU A 116 0.81 3.65 5.16
N ALA A 117 -0.07 3.12 4.30
CA ALA A 117 -1.23 3.86 3.82
C ALA A 117 -2.20 4.26 4.96
N ASN A 118 -2.38 3.40 5.97
CA ASN A 118 -3.23 3.70 7.11
C ASN A 118 -2.69 4.88 7.94
N ARG A 119 -1.36 4.98 8.14
CA ARG A 119 -0.76 6.16 8.80
C ARG A 119 -0.91 7.41 7.94
N LEU A 120 -0.57 7.36 6.67
CA LEU A 120 -0.71 8.47 5.74
C LEU A 120 -2.16 8.97 5.64
N LYS A 121 -3.14 8.06 5.68
CA LYS A 121 -4.57 8.40 5.60
C LYS A 121 -5.04 9.33 6.72
N LYS A 122 -4.39 9.32 7.88
CA LYS A 122 -4.73 10.22 8.99
C LYS A 122 -4.33 11.67 8.68
N ILE A 123 -3.23 11.86 7.98
CA ILE A 123 -2.62 13.17 7.73
C ILE A 123 -3.05 13.77 6.39
N LEU A 124 -3.24 12.94 5.37
CA LEU A 124 -3.62 13.39 4.03
C LEU A 124 -4.86 14.30 3.99
N PRO A 125 -5.98 14.06 4.70
CA PRO A 125 -7.13 14.96 4.68
C PRO A 125 -6.78 16.36 5.18
N ILE A 126 -5.92 16.47 6.19
CA ILE A 126 -5.49 17.77 6.76
C ILE A 126 -4.66 18.54 5.75
N LEU A 127 -3.83 17.82 4.98
CA LEU A 127 -3.03 18.40 3.91
C LEU A 127 -3.89 18.79 2.69
N TYR A 128 -4.88 17.97 2.34
CA TYR A 128 -5.76 18.19 1.19
C TYR A 128 -6.80 19.29 1.41
N LEU A 129 -7.37 19.43 2.61
CA LEU A 129 -8.37 20.46 2.90
C LEU A 129 -7.85 21.90 2.69
N ARG A 130 -6.52 22.08 2.63
CA ARG A 130 -5.88 23.38 2.34
C ARG A 130 -5.43 23.53 0.88
N ILE A 131 -5.57 22.52 0.04
CA ILE A 131 -5.17 22.56 -1.38
C ILE A 131 -6.41 22.29 -2.27
N LYS A 132 -7.19 23.33 -2.56
CA LYS A 132 -7.97 23.38 -3.82
C LYS A 132 -7.01 23.67 -4.98
N VAL A 133 -6.00 22.87 -5.16
CA VAL A 133 -5.18 22.91 -6.36
C VAL A 133 -5.50 21.65 -7.13
N HIS A 134 -5.96 21.81 -8.37
CA HIS A 134 -5.95 20.77 -9.38
C HIS A 134 -4.53 20.23 -9.50
N PHE A 135 -4.15 19.28 -8.64
CA PHE A 135 -2.96 18.49 -8.86
C PHE A 135 -3.40 17.28 -9.68
N CYS A 136 -3.35 17.47 -10.98
CA CYS A 136 -3.27 16.35 -11.91
C CYS A 136 -1.91 15.69 -11.67
N LEU A 137 -1.79 14.89 -10.62
CA LEU A 137 -0.68 13.98 -10.43
C LEU A 137 -0.90 12.85 -11.42
N GLU A 138 -0.20 12.96 -12.55
CA GLU A 138 -0.02 11.85 -13.46
C GLU A 138 0.47 10.61 -12.68
N GLY A 139 -0.44 9.79 -12.38
CA GLY A 139 -0.50 8.40 -12.70
C GLY A 139 0.29 7.38 -11.91
N LEU A 140 1.29 7.56 -11.09
CA LEU A 140 1.99 6.39 -10.56
C LEU A 140 1.86 6.16 -9.04
N PHE A 141 1.92 7.19 -8.24
CA PHE A 141 1.94 7.01 -6.78
C PHE A 141 0.55 6.97 -6.16
N LEU A 142 -0.37 7.78 -6.68
CA LEU A 142 -1.75 7.82 -6.16
C LEU A 142 -2.56 6.59 -6.60
N THR A 143 -2.30 6.06 -7.79
CA THR A 143 -2.97 4.84 -8.28
C THR A 143 -2.56 3.62 -7.47
N MET A 144 -1.30 3.56 -7.01
CA MET A 144 -0.83 2.49 -6.14
C MET A 144 -1.45 2.57 -4.73
N CYS A 145 -1.54 3.76 -4.15
CA CYS A 145 -2.17 3.96 -2.84
C CYS A 145 -3.71 3.81 -2.91
N LEU A 146 -4.37 4.30 -3.97
CA LEU A 146 -5.82 4.18 -4.12
C LEU A 146 -6.27 2.75 -4.45
N SER A 147 -5.48 1.97 -5.17
CA SER A 147 -5.78 0.54 -5.39
C SER A 147 -5.61 -0.31 -4.12
N LEU A 148 -4.92 0.21 -3.10
CA LEU A 148 -4.78 -0.42 -1.79
C LEU A 148 -5.87 0.02 -0.79
N LEU A 149 -6.63 1.07 -1.13
CA LEU A 149 -7.69 1.62 -0.27
C LEU A 149 -9.09 1.07 -0.61
N ASN A 150 -9.23 0.35 -1.72
CA ASN A 150 -10.44 -0.40 -2.11
C ASN A 150 -10.19 -1.89 -1.77
#